data_527a2f6714a88bfaf8fa9d0b6a3ab744
#
_entry.id   527a2f6714a88bfaf8fa9d0b6a3ab744
#
_cell.length_a   1.000
_cell.length_b   1.000
_cell.length_c   1.000
_cell.angle_alpha   90.00
_cell.angle_beta   90.00
_cell.angle_gamma   90.00
#
_symmetry.space_group_name_H-M   'P 1'
#
loop_
_entity.id
_entity.type
_entity.pdbx_description
1 polymer ?
#
loop_
_entity_poly.entity_id
_entity_poly.type
_entity_poly.pdbx_seq_one_letter_code
_entity_poly.pdbx_strand_id
1 'polypeptide(L)'
;MKNIAFCLIAIIIVGCSHESEITITKFEGSPEFTASKLSLITYQKAEQTNNHFSFNVENYKLGEQTPGAIENGLANSAKGQHIHMIVNNGPYSAHYTSDFSKDLNQDSNLILFFLSRSFHESVKNPNAFSLIQINSDEENSESYDLNSEFLFYSRPKGIYKGNDTKKLLLDFYLVNTEISSNGNKVRVTINEKEFIIEEWTPYYIEGLPLGEVTVKLELINSNGELIDTPFNPVERKVTLQ
;
A
#
# COMPACT_ATOMS: atom_id res chain seq x y z
N MET A 1 71.06 -29.26 14.59
CA MET A 1 70.24 -28.12 14.17
C MET A 1 68.78 -28.63 14.01
N LYS A 2 67.91 -28.25 14.94
CA LYS A 2 66.48 -28.66 14.94
C LYS A 2 65.67 -27.54 14.28
N ASN A 3 65.03 -27.78 13.13
CA ASN A 3 64.08 -26.89 12.47
C ASN A 3 62.74 -27.00 13.18
N ILE A 4 62.32 -25.91 13.79
CA ILE A 4 60.94 -25.77 14.35
C ILE A 4 60.11 -25.09 13.24
N ALA A 5 59.18 -25.87 12.68
CA ALA A 5 58.18 -25.36 11.76
C ALA A 5 57.05 -24.69 12.57
N PHE A 6 56.88 -23.41 12.38
CA PHE A 6 55.78 -22.63 12.97
C PHE A 6 54.54 -22.74 12.07
N CYS A 7 53.54 -23.54 12.49
CA CYS A 7 52.26 -23.62 11.80
C CYS A 7 51.42 -22.42 12.22
N LEU A 8 51.21 -21.46 11.28
CA LEU A 8 50.25 -20.33 11.46
C LEU A 8 48.85 -20.86 11.26
N ILE A 9 48.07 -21.02 12.31
CA ILE A 9 46.63 -21.30 12.22
C ILE A 9 45.90 -20.00 11.97
N ALA A 10 45.42 -19.78 10.75
CA ALA A 10 44.51 -18.70 10.41
C ALA A 10 43.10 -19.02 10.95
N ILE A 11 42.69 -18.33 12.01
CA ILE A 11 41.31 -18.40 12.53
C ILE A 11 40.42 -17.56 11.60
N ILE A 12 39.66 -18.23 10.73
CA ILE A 12 38.59 -17.59 9.95
C ILE A 12 37.41 -17.34 10.90
N ILE A 13 37.25 -16.09 11.33
CA ILE A 13 36.05 -15.66 12.06
C ILE A 13 34.94 -15.53 11.01
N VAL A 14 34.12 -16.55 10.86
CA VAL A 14 32.85 -16.46 10.15
C VAL A 14 31.91 -15.62 11.02
N GLY A 15 31.82 -14.34 10.74
CA GLY A 15 30.80 -13.48 11.34
C GLY A 15 29.45 -13.90 10.79
N CYS A 16 28.65 -14.64 11.58
CA CYS A 16 27.23 -14.76 11.32
C CYS A 16 26.62 -13.36 11.49
N SER A 17 26.36 -12.65 10.41
CA SER A 17 25.40 -11.55 10.44
C SER A 17 24.04 -12.18 10.74
N HIS A 18 23.51 -11.93 11.91
CA HIS A 18 22.13 -12.25 12.24
C HIS A 18 21.27 -11.31 11.37
N GLU A 19 20.91 -11.74 10.16
CA GLU A 19 19.85 -11.06 9.42
C GLU A 19 18.58 -11.20 10.26
N SER A 20 17.97 -10.06 10.60
CA SER A 20 16.69 -10.06 11.31
C SER A 20 15.64 -10.74 10.44
N GLU A 21 14.87 -11.64 11.01
CA GLU A 21 13.82 -12.34 10.28
C GLU A 21 12.72 -11.36 9.88
N ILE A 22 12.34 -11.34 8.60
CA ILE A 22 11.20 -10.54 8.13
C ILE A 22 9.92 -11.13 8.71
N THR A 23 9.12 -10.32 9.35
CA THR A 23 7.83 -10.71 9.93
C THR A 23 6.71 -9.81 9.45
N ILE A 24 5.50 -10.37 9.35
CA ILE A 24 4.25 -9.63 9.14
C ILE A 24 3.34 -9.92 10.34
N THR A 25 2.94 -8.87 11.05
CA THR A 25 2.07 -8.97 12.22
C THR A 25 0.89 -8.02 12.11
N LYS A 26 -0.31 -8.41 12.59
CA LYS A 26 -1.48 -7.52 12.57
C LYS A 26 -1.20 -6.25 13.36
N PHE A 27 -1.65 -5.14 12.80
CA PHE A 27 -1.73 -3.87 13.52
C PHE A 27 -3.13 -3.71 14.08
N GLU A 28 -3.24 -3.65 15.39
CA GLU A 28 -4.49 -3.45 16.10
C GLU A 28 -4.56 -2.05 16.72
N GLY A 29 -5.78 -1.57 16.99
CA GLY A 29 -6.00 -0.32 17.71
C GLY A 29 -6.12 0.93 16.85
N SER A 30 -6.25 0.80 15.52
CA SER A 30 -6.64 1.92 14.68
C SER A 30 -8.03 2.42 15.02
N PRO A 31 -8.27 3.75 15.10
CA PRO A 31 -9.61 4.28 15.25
C PRO A 31 -10.51 3.82 14.11
N GLU A 32 -11.68 3.30 14.44
CA GLU A 32 -12.69 2.94 13.46
C GLU A 32 -13.45 4.18 13.00
N PHE A 33 -13.42 4.53 11.74
CA PHE A 33 -14.22 5.59 11.15
C PHE A 33 -15.46 5.01 10.45
N THR A 34 -16.27 4.24 11.17
CA THR A 34 -17.40 3.47 10.61
C THR A 34 -18.48 4.32 9.93
N ALA A 35 -18.66 5.57 10.40
CA ALA A 35 -19.62 6.52 9.83
C ALA A 35 -19.04 7.40 8.72
N SER A 36 -17.74 7.28 8.42
CA SER A 36 -17.09 8.13 7.42
C SER A 36 -17.56 7.79 6.00
N LYS A 37 -17.66 8.85 5.15
CA LYS A 37 -18.03 8.67 3.75
C LYS A 37 -17.15 9.53 2.85
N LEU A 38 -16.88 9.02 1.67
CA LEU A 38 -16.22 9.72 0.58
C LEU A 38 -17.05 9.58 -0.69
N SER A 39 -17.60 10.67 -1.18
CA SER A 39 -18.42 10.66 -2.41
C SER A 39 -17.87 11.66 -3.42
N LEU A 40 -17.57 11.22 -4.63
CA LEU A 40 -17.22 12.13 -5.73
C LEU A 40 -18.46 12.95 -6.11
N ILE A 41 -18.37 14.29 -6.00
CA ILE A 41 -19.45 15.21 -6.40
C ILE A 41 -19.32 15.56 -7.87
N THR A 42 -18.13 16.01 -8.26
CA THR A 42 -17.86 16.43 -9.64
C THR A 42 -16.47 16.00 -10.07
N TYR A 43 -16.39 15.67 -11.34
CA TYR A 43 -15.16 15.51 -12.09
C TYR A 43 -15.21 16.47 -13.27
N GLN A 44 -14.18 17.27 -13.45
CA GLN A 44 -14.04 18.16 -14.60
C GLN A 44 -12.77 17.81 -15.36
N LYS A 45 -12.95 17.32 -16.58
CA LYS A 45 -11.85 17.09 -17.51
C LYS A 45 -11.29 18.45 -17.96
N ALA A 46 -10.01 18.68 -17.75
CA ALA A 46 -9.36 19.86 -18.30
C ALA A 46 -9.10 19.70 -19.80
N GLU A 47 -8.88 20.83 -20.49
CA GLU A 47 -8.48 20.84 -21.91
C GLU A 47 -7.11 20.17 -22.16
N GLN A 48 -6.31 20.05 -21.10
CA GLN A 48 -5.02 19.33 -21.10
C GLN A 48 -5.11 18.10 -20.18
N THR A 49 -4.12 17.87 -19.31
CA THR A 49 -4.03 16.70 -18.45
C THR A 49 -4.49 16.92 -17.02
N ASN A 50 -4.66 18.18 -16.60
CA ASN A 50 -4.95 18.57 -15.23
C ASN A 50 -6.44 18.43 -14.89
N ASN A 51 -6.85 17.25 -14.46
CA ASN A 51 -8.23 16.92 -14.12
C ASN A 51 -8.57 17.38 -12.70
N HIS A 52 -9.73 17.99 -12.50
CA HIS A 52 -10.21 18.49 -11.21
C HIS A 52 -11.25 17.55 -10.61
N PHE A 53 -11.09 17.25 -9.32
CA PHE A 53 -11.94 16.38 -8.51
C PHE A 53 -12.46 17.14 -7.31
N SER A 54 -13.76 17.02 -7.04
CA SER A 54 -14.42 17.56 -5.86
C SER A 54 -15.19 16.46 -5.12
N PHE A 55 -14.96 16.33 -3.82
CA PHE A 55 -15.53 15.29 -2.97
C PHE A 55 -16.37 15.88 -1.86
N ASN A 56 -17.46 15.18 -1.50
CA ASN A 56 -18.10 15.33 -0.20
C ASN A 56 -17.46 14.32 0.77
N VAL A 57 -16.97 14.82 1.90
CA VAL A 57 -16.35 14.03 2.98
C VAL A 57 -17.21 14.21 4.23
N GLU A 58 -17.84 13.12 4.69
CA GLU A 58 -18.69 13.13 5.86
C GLU A 58 -18.06 12.33 7.01
N ASN A 59 -18.23 12.82 8.24
CA ASN A 59 -17.77 12.17 9.48
C ASN A 59 -16.26 11.80 9.48
N TYR A 60 -15.48 12.59 8.75
CA TYR A 60 -14.04 12.45 8.65
C TYR A 60 -13.42 13.83 8.40
N LYS A 61 -12.33 14.14 9.07
CA LYS A 61 -11.71 15.47 8.98
C LYS A 61 -10.36 15.38 8.31
N LEU A 62 -10.28 15.91 7.10
CA LEU A 62 -9.01 16.05 6.39
C LEU A 62 -8.11 17.06 7.12
N GLY A 63 -6.80 16.81 7.12
CA GLY A 63 -5.80 17.68 7.76
C GLY A 63 -5.65 17.50 9.27
N GLU A 64 -6.50 16.72 9.96
CA GLU A 64 -6.33 16.40 11.38
C GLU A 64 -5.42 15.19 11.60
N GLN A 65 -4.66 15.16 12.69
CA GLN A 65 -3.89 13.99 13.08
C GLN A 65 -4.82 12.89 13.58
N THR A 66 -4.57 11.68 13.15
CA THR A 66 -5.30 10.51 13.68
C THR A 66 -4.85 10.24 15.13
N PRO A 67 -5.79 10.04 16.08
CA PRO A 67 -5.44 9.63 17.44
C PRO A 67 -4.54 8.38 17.47
N GLY A 68 -3.50 8.37 18.28
CA GLY A 68 -2.55 7.26 18.39
C GLY A 68 -1.52 7.16 17.25
N ALA A 69 -1.49 8.12 16.32
CA ALA A 69 -0.60 8.07 15.15
C ALA A 69 0.89 8.13 15.49
N ILE A 70 1.25 8.78 16.60
CA ILE A 70 2.66 8.91 17.02
C ILE A 70 3.14 7.64 17.72
N GLU A 71 2.27 7.01 18.50
CA GLU A 71 2.58 5.85 19.34
C GLU A 71 2.71 4.55 18.56
N ASN A 72 2.14 4.47 17.35
CA ASN A 72 2.14 3.25 16.54
C ASN A 72 3.50 2.93 15.87
N GLY A 73 4.43 3.91 15.86
CA GLY A 73 5.78 3.74 15.29
C GLY A 73 5.84 3.69 13.76
N LEU A 74 4.76 4.06 13.09
CA LEU A 74 4.69 4.13 11.62
C LEU A 74 5.05 5.52 11.10
N ALA A 75 5.53 5.58 9.87
CA ALA A 75 5.72 6.84 9.16
C ALA A 75 4.39 7.60 9.09
N ASN A 76 4.38 8.83 9.61
CA ASN A 76 3.18 9.64 9.77
C ASN A 76 3.28 10.94 8.96
N SER A 77 2.18 11.36 8.36
CA SER A 77 2.07 12.63 7.66
C SER A 77 1.83 13.78 8.64
N ALA A 78 2.74 14.74 8.69
CA ALA A 78 2.54 15.97 9.47
C ALA A 78 1.31 16.79 9.02
N LYS A 79 0.82 16.56 7.79
CA LYS A 79 -0.40 17.20 7.26
C LYS A 79 -1.69 16.51 7.69
N GLY A 80 -1.62 15.37 8.40
CA GLY A 80 -2.78 14.68 8.94
C GLY A 80 -3.51 13.75 7.97
N GLN A 81 -4.76 13.47 8.28
CA GLN A 81 -5.69 12.64 7.51
C GLN A 81 -5.93 13.19 6.11
N HIS A 82 -6.06 12.30 5.12
CA HIS A 82 -6.09 12.72 3.72
C HIS A 82 -6.86 11.72 2.84
N ILE A 83 -7.11 12.09 1.60
CA ILE A 83 -7.59 11.20 0.55
C ILE A 83 -6.37 10.61 -0.15
N HIS A 84 -6.30 9.30 -0.28
CA HIS A 84 -5.42 8.63 -1.22
C HIS A 84 -6.10 8.53 -2.57
N MET A 85 -5.36 8.80 -3.64
CA MET A 85 -5.75 8.55 -5.03
C MET A 85 -4.74 7.59 -5.65
N ILE A 86 -5.20 6.42 -6.09
CA ILE A 86 -4.41 5.43 -6.81
C ILE A 86 -4.92 5.37 -8.25
N VAL A 87 -4.05 5.58 -9.21
CA VAL A 87 -4.34 5.48 -10.65
C VAL A 87 -3.67 4.23 -11.20
N ASN A 88 -4.44 3.33 -11.82
CA ASN A 88 -3.97 2.09 -12.47
C ASN A 88 -3.04 1.27 -11.57
N ASN A 89 -3.43 1.13 -10.32
CA ASN A 89 -2.67 0.49 -9.25
C ASN A 89 -1.21 1.00 -9.12
N GLY A 90 -0.93 2.22 -9.57
CA GLY A 90 0.34 2.92 -9.36
C GLY A 90 0.48 3.44 -7.92
N PRO A 91 1.62 4.08 -7.58
CA PRO A 91 1.81 4.70 -6.27
C PRO A 91 0.80 5.82 -6.02
N TYR A 92 0.13 5.80 -4.85
CA TYR A 92 -0.87 6.80 -4.52
C TYR A 92 -0.32 8.23 -4.48
N SER A 93 -1.18 9.23 -4.72
CA SER A 93 -0.99 10.61 -4.28
C SER A 93 -1.90 10.91 -3.09
N ALA A 94 -1.44 11.80 -2.17
CA ALA A 94 -2.15 12.18 -0.97
C ALA A 94 -2.72 13.59 -1.12
N HIS A 95 -4.01 13.76 -0.85
CA HIS A 95 -4.75 15.01 -1.00
C HIS A 95 -5.40 15.38 0.33
N TYR A 96 -5.09 16.56 0.85
CA TYR A 96 -5.48 17.01 2.20
C TYR A 96 -6.69 17.94 2.19
N THR A 97 -7.26 18.17 1.02
CA THR A 97 -8.49 18.92 0.79
C THR A 97 -9.45 18.08 -0.02
N SER A 98 -10.76 18.39 0.07
CA SER A 98 -11.81 17.72 -0.70
C SER A 98 -11.78 18.10 -2.18
N ASP A 99 -11.13 19.22 -2.51
CA ASP A 99 -11.00 19.73 -3.87
C ASP A 99 -9.53 19.77 -4.27
N PHE A 100 -9.21 19.11 -5.37
CA PHE A 100 -7.83 19.05 -5.87
C PHE A 100 -7.79 18.74 -7.37
N SER A 101 -6.65 19.01 -7.98
CA SER A 101 -6.38 18.67 -9.37
C SER A 101 -5.25 17.66 -9.47
N LYS A 102 -5.30 16.83 -10.51
CA LYS A 102 -4.30 15.80 -10.80
C LYS A 102 -4.16 15.58 -12.30
N ASP A 103 -2.93 15.50 -12.77
CA ASP A 103 -2.64 15.10 -14.14
C ASP A 103 -2.89 13.60 -14.30
N LEU A 104 -3.64 13.27 -15.37
CA LEU A 104 -3.86 11.91 -15.85
C LEU A 104 -3.21 11.81 -17.21
N ASN A 105 -2.20 10.96 -17.35
CA ASN A 105 -1.33 10.90 -18.52
C ASN A 105 -1.51 9.61 -19.33
N GLN A 106 -2.53 8.81 -19.02
CA GLN A 106 -2.85 7.56 -19.72
C GLN A 106 -4.21 7.66 -20.40
N ASP A 107 -4.40 6.89 -21.46
CA ASP A 107 -5.65 6.88 -22.19
C ASP A 107 -6.80 6.26 -21.38
N SER A 108 -6.50 5.24 -20.61
CA SER A 108 -7.43 4.62 -19.66
C SER A 108 -6.91 4.77 -18.23
N ASN A 109 -7.72 5.32 -17.36
CA ASN A 109 -7.38 5.54 -15.95
C ASN A 109 -8.45 4.91 -15.07
N LEU A 110 -8.14 3.76 -14.46
CA LEU A 110 -8.92 3.21 -13.36
C LEU A 110 -8.42 3.85 -12.06
N ILE A 111 -9.30 4.56 -11.35
CA ILE A 111 -8.91 5.39 -10.22
C ILE A 111 -9.67 4.99 -8.97
N LEU A 112 -8.93 4.61 -7.95
CA LEU A 112 -9.45 4.40 -6.61
C LEU A 112 -9.12 5.61 -5.74
N PHE A 113 -10.14 6.18 -5.09
CA PHE A 113 -10.01 7.15 -4.01
C PHE A 113 -10.48 6.52 -2.71
N PHE A 114 -9.78 6.77 -1.60
CA PHE A 114 -10.23 6.35 -0.28
C PHE A 114 -9.71 7.26 0.83
N LEU A 115 -10.42 7.29 1.94
CA LEU A 115 -9.99 8.01 3.14
C LEU A 115 -8.83 7.29 3.80
N SER A 116 -7.80 8.03 4.17
CA SER A 116 -6.56 7.54 4.75
C SER A 116 -6.22 8.26 6.04
N ARG A 117 -5.86 7.49 7.07
CA ARG A 117 -5.35 7.99 8.34
C ARG A 117 -4.04 8.76 8.14
N SER A 118 -3.64 9.56 9.12
CA SER A 118 -2.40 10.36 9.01
C SER A 118 -1.15 9.49 8.84
N PHE A 119 -1.13 8.27 9.35
CA PHE A 119 -0.07 7.27 9.16
C PHE A 119 -0.29 6.36 7.94
N HIS A 120 -1.13 6.80 7.00
CA HIS A 120 -1.35 6.22 5.68
C HIS A 120 -2.11 4.88 5.64
N GLU A 121 -2.72 4.46 6.72
CA GLU A 121 -3.64 3.32 6.72
C GLU A 121 -4.97 3.71 6.09
N SER A 122 -5.49 2.88 5.20
CA SER A 122 -6.80 3.05 4.59
C SER A 122 -7.94 2.87 5.61
N VAL A 123 -8.99 3.68 5.51
CA VAL A 123 -10.24 3.45 6.23
C VAL A 123 -11.03 2.36 5.50
N LYS A 124 -11.10 1.18 6.12
CA LYS A 124 -11.74 -0.03 5.55
C LYS A 124 -13.25 -0.03 5.83
N ASN A 125 -13.96 0.83 5.11
CA ASN A 125 -15.39 1.07 5.26
C ASN A 125 -16.00 1.17 3.85
N PRO A 126 -17.12 0.49 3.56
CA PRO A 126 -17.72 0.46 2.22
C PRO A 126 -18.18 1.82 1.70
N ASN A 127 -18.31 2.83 2.58
CA ASN A 127 -18.65 4.20 2.19
C ASN A 127 -17.44 5.15 2.13
N ALA A 128 -16.25 4.69 2.49
CA ALA A 128 -15.05 5.54 2.60
C ALA A 128 -14.18 5.54 1.33
N PHE A 129 -14.71 5.07 0.21
CA PHE A 129 -14.00 5.04 -1.07
C PHE A 129 -14.90 5.40 -2.26
N SER A 130 -14.26 5.67 -3.40
CA SER A 130 -14.89 5.82 -4.71
C SER A 130 -13.99 5.20 -5.76
N LEU A 131 -14.55 4.34 -6.62
CA LEU A 131 -13.87 3.74 -7.77
C LEU A 131 -14.49 4.29 -9.04
N ILE A 132 -13.70 4.85 -9.94
CA ILE A 132 -14.14 5.40 -11.22
C ILE A 132 -13.17 5.04 -12.33
N GLN A 133 -13.64 5.07 -13.56
CA GLN A 133 -12.82 5.03 -14.76
C GLN A 133 -12.93 6.34 -15.52
N ILE A 134 -11.80 6.86 -15.98
CA ILE A 134 -11.71 8.05 -16.84
C ILE A 134 -10.89 7.70 -18.06
N ASN A 135 -11.51 7.83 -19.23
CA ASN A 135 -10.88 7.62 -20.53
C ASN A 135 -10.61 8.96 -21.22
N SER A 136 -9.41 9.12 -21.77
CA SER A 136 -9.06 10.31 -22.57
C SER A 136 -9.61 10.21 -23.97
N ASP A 137 -9.68 8.99 -24.54
CA ASP A 137 -10.22 8.64 -25.84
C ASP A 137 -11.20 7.47 -25.69
N GLU A 138 -12.47 7.65 -26.08
CA GLU A 138 -13.51 6.61 -25.95
C GLU A 138 -13.32 5.46 -26.95
N GLU A 139 -12.69 5.70 -28.12
CA GLU A 139 -12.55 4.69 -29.18
C GLU A 139 -11.37 3.74 -28.94
N ASN A 140 -10.28 4.23 -28.30
CA ASN A 140 -9.02 3.49 -28.14
C ASN A 140 -8.70 3.11 -26.68
N SER A 141 -9.57 3.48 -25.75
CA SER A 141 -9.31 3.25 -24.32
C SER A 141 -9.76 1.85 -23.88
N GLU A 142 -8.94 1.22 -23.02
CA GLU A 142 -9.32 0.00 -22.33
C GLU A 142 -10.50 0.27 -21.39
N SER A 143 -11.49 -0.62 -21.39
CA SER A 143 -12.65 -0.55 -20.49
C SER A 143 -12.52 -1.62 -19.42
N TYR A 144 -12.60 -1.22 -18.14
CA TYR A 144 -12.59 -2.12 -17.01
C TYR A 144 -14.00 -2.38 -16.49
N ASP A 145 -14.33 -3.63 -16.19
CA ASP A 145 -15.57 -3.92 -15.46
C ASP A 145 -15.39 -3.50 -13.99
N LEU A 146 -16.04 -2.41 -13.60
CA LEU A 146 -15.96 -1.88 -12.23
C LEU A 146 -16.60 -2.81 -11.17
N ASN A 147 -17.29 -3.88 -11.59
CA ASN A 147 -17.80 -4.92 -10.68
C ASN A 147 -16.82 -6.07 -10.49
N SER A 148 -15.69 -6.07 -11.19
CA SER A 148 -14.62 -7.05 -10.97
C SER A 148 -14.05 -6.94 -9.57
N GLU A 149 -13.39 -7.99 -9.13
CA GLU A 149 -12.61 -7.99 -7.89
C GLU A 149 -11.31 -7.20 -8.09
N PHE A 150 -10.95 -6.32 -7.15
CA PHE A 150 -9.70 -5.56 -7.25
C PHE A 150 -8.90 -5.62 -5.95
N LEU A 151 -7.58 -5.69 -6.12
CA LEU A 151 -6.58 -5.46 -5.10
C LEU A 151 -5.76 -4.23 -5.47
N PHE A 152 -5.85 -3.16 -4.69
CA PHE A 152 -5.02 -1.97 -4.85
C PHE A 152 -3.92 -1.92 -3.79
N TYR A 153 -2.68 -1.79 -4.22
CA TYR A 153 -1.54 -1.69 -3.34
C TYR A 153 -1.36 -0.25 -2.83
N SER A 154 -1.54 -0.03 -1.52
CA SER A 154 -1.38 1.26 -0.86
C SER A 154 0.02 1.44 -0.25
N ARG A 155 0.41 0.58 0.70
CA ARG A 155 1.67 0.63 1.46
C ARG A 155 2.37 -0.74 1.53
N PRO A 156 3.74 -0.75 1.66
CA PRO A 156 4.68 0.37 1.77
C PRO A 156 4.98 1.06 0.44
N LYS A 157 5.52 2.31 0.49
CA LYS A 157 5.77 3.13 -0.70
C LYS A 157 6.94 4.08 -0.51
N GLY A 158 7.81 4.19 -1.51
CA GLY A 158 8.85 5.20 -1.60
C GLY A 158 10.07 4.90 -0.72
N ILE A 159 10.56 5.92 -0.02
CA ILE A 159 11.81 5.86 0.75
C ILE A 159 11.50 6.03 2.24
N TYR A 160 12.04 5.14 3.05
CA TYR A 160 11.99 5.19 4.51
C TYR A 160 13.37 5.48 5.07
N LYS A 161 13.46 6.33 6.12
CA LYS A 161 14.72 6.78 6.70
C LYS A 161 14.74 6.63 8.22
N GLY A 162 15.91 6.29 8.74
CA GLY A 162 16.15 6.27 10.18
C GLY A 162 15.16 5.35 10.91
N ASN A 163 14.38 5.87 11.87
CA ASN A 163 13.43 5.05 12.64
C ASN A 163 12.28 4.49 11.82
N ASP A 164 11.87 5.16 10.74
CA ASP A 164 10.79 4.68 9.88
C ASP A 164 11.14 3.39 9.13
N THR A 165 12.43 3.00 9.08
CA THR A 165 12.86 1.74 8.46
C THR A 165 12.59 0.52 9.33
N LYS A 166 12.37 0.71 10.63
CA LYS A 166 12.22 -0.40 11.59
C LYS A 166 10.88 -1.10 11.50
N LYS A 167 9.85 -0.34 11.12
CA LYS A 167 8.47 -0.81 11.07
C LYS A 167 7.73 -0.14 9.92
N LEU A 168 7.35 -0.90 8.91
CA LEU A 168 6.59 -0.40 7.76
C LEU A 168 5.14 -0.85 7.87
N LEU A 169 4.24 0.00 7.39
CA LEU A 169 2.84 -0.38 7.21
C LEU A 169 2.69 -1.21 5.93
N LEU A 170 2.07 -2.37 6.03
CA LEU A 170 1.47 -3.08 4.91
C LEU A 170 -0.02 -2.75 4.89
N ASP A 171 -0.46 -2.08 3.84
CA ASP A 171 -1.85 -1.70 3.63
C ASP A 171 -2.22 -1.83 2.15
N PHE A 172 -3.38 -2.40 1.90
CA PHE A 172 -3.97 -2.56 0.58
C PHE A 172 -5.47 -2.32 0.66
N TYR A 173 -6.08 -2.00 -0.48
CA TYR A 173 -7.52 -1.80 -0.56
C TYR A 173 -8.16 -2.87 -1.43
N LEU A 174 -9.22 -3.50 -0.93
CA LEU A 174 -10.02 -4.48 -1.65
C LEU A 174 -11.32 -3.83 -2.12
N VAL A 175 -11.70 -4.09 -3.35
CA VAL A 175 -12.99 -3.66 -3.92
C VAL A 175 -13.68 -4.88 -4.53
N ASN A 176 -14.96 -5.05 -4.24
CA ASN A 176 -15.84 -6.14 -4.69
C ASN A 176 -15.33 -7.55 -4.34
N THR A 177 -14.45 -7.68 -3.35
CA THR A 177 -13.96 -8.98 -2.87
C THR A 177 -13.72 -8.93 -1.37
N GLU A 178 -13.79 -10.10 -0.75
CA GLU A 178 -13.45 -10.32 0.65
C GLU A 178 -12.41 -11.44 0.74
N ILE A 179 -11.54 -11.36 1.75
CA ILE A 179 -10.55 -12.39 2.03
C ILE A 179 -10.87 -13.10 3.34
N SER A 180 -10.59 -14.40 3.37
CA SER A 180 -10.83 -15.25 4.56
C SER A 180 -9.99 -16.53 4.48
N SER A 181 -9.95 -17.30 5.57
CA SER A 181 -9.22 -18.58 5.62
C SER A 181 -9.72 -19.61 4.60
N ASN A 182 -11.02 -19.58 4.25
CA ASN A 182 -11.64 -20.51 3.31
C ASN A 182 -11.97 -19.89 1.95
N GLY A 183 -11.76 -18.58 1.79
CA GLY A 183 -12.06 -17.82 0.57
C GLY A 183 -10.80 -17.31 -0.13
N ASN A 184 -10.96 -16.18 -0.81
CA ASN A 184 -9.84 -15.45 -1.39
C ASN A 184 -8.85 -15.02 -0.31
N LYS A 185 -7.59 -14.79 -0.71
CA LYS A 185 -6.49 -14.38 0.16
C LYS A 185 -5.60 -13.38 -0.56
N VAL A 186 -4.75 -12.71 0.18
CA VAL A 186 -3.67 -11.91 -0.40
C VAL A 186 -2.34 -12.61 -0.09
N ARG A 187 -1.63 -13.02 -1.14
CA ARG A 187 -0.25 -13.46 -1.02
C ARG A 187 0.66 -12.24 -1.09
N VAL A 188 1.50 -12.09 -0.09
CA VAL A 188 2.51 -11.03 0.02
C VAL A 188 3.87 -11.66 -0.14
N THR A 189 4.64 -11.26 -1.15
CA THR A 189 6.04 -11.69 -1.30
C THR A 189 6.94 -10.51 -1.01
N ILE A 190 7.83 -10.63 -0.03
CA ILE A 190 8.84 -9.63 0.32
C ILE A 190 10.21 -10.21 0.00
N ASN A 191 10.87 -9.62 -1.01
CA ASN A 191 12.01 -10.25 -1.67
C ASN A 191 11.62 -11.67 -2.14
N GLU A 192 12.06 -12.70 -1.43
CA GLU A 192 11.74 -14.11 -1.76
C GLU A 192 10.85 -14.79 -0.71
N LYS A 193 10.52 -14.08 0.41
CA LYS A 193 9.72 -14.65 1.49
C LYS A 193 8.23 -14.40 1.25
N GLU A 194 7.43 -15.46 1.30
CA GLU A 194 5.98 -15.42 1.10
C GLU A 194 5.22 -15.44 2.43
N PHE A 195 4.11 -14.70 2.45
CA PHE A 195 3.14 -14.65 3.55
C PHE A 195 1.73 -14.70 2.96
N ILE A 196 0.81 -15.36 3.67
CA ILE A 196 -0.60 -15.41 3.30
C ILE A 196 -1.41 -14.57 4.28
N ILE A 197 -2.17 -13.62 3.75
CA ILE A 197 -3.04 -12.73 4.48
C ILE A 197 -4.50 -13.16 4.24
N GLU A 198 -5.22 -13.45 5.32
CA GLU A 198 -6.59 -13.96 5.32
C GLU A 198 -7.60 -12.97 5.93
N GLU A 199 -7.14 -11.83 6.43
CA GLU A 199 -7.99 -10.78 7.00
C GLU A 199 -7.65 -9.42 6.40
N TRP A 200 -8.64 -8.66 6.02
CA TRP A 200 -8.45 -7.31 5.48
C TRP A 200 -8.29 -6.30 6.62
N THR A 201 -7.11 -6.27 7.20
CA THR A 201 -6.67 -5.36 8.26
C THR A 201 -5.28 -4.82 7.93
N PRO A 202 -4.79 -3.75 8.57
CA PRO A 202 -3.41 -3.31 8.41
C PRO A 202 -2.43 -4.25 9.10
N TYR A 203 -1.20 -4.29 8.61
CA TYR A 203 -0.12 -5.11 9.18
C TYR A 203 1.15 -4.29 9.34
N TYR A 204 1.98 -4.69 10.28
CA TYR A 204 3.37 -4.27 10.36
C TYR A 204 4.26 -5.22 9.57
N ILE A 205 5.24 -4.66 8.86
CA ILE A 205 6.39 -5.39 8.32
C ILE A 205 7.61 -4.95 9.13
N GLU A 206 8.30 -5.91 9.74
CA GLU A 206 9.51 -5.69 10.54
C GLU A 206 10.64 -6.61 10.06
N GLY A 207 11.90 -6.30 10.43
CA GLY A 207 13.06 -7.10 10.07
C GLY A 207 13.57 -6.92 8.63
N LEU A 208 13.12 -5.89 7.92
CA LEU A 208 13.60 -5.62 6.57
C LEU A 208 15.06 -5.16 6.55
N PRO A 209 15.87 -5.62 5.58
CA PRO A 209 17.23 -5.12 5.40
C PRO A 209 17.22 -3.67 4.88
N LEU A 210 18.29 -2.93 5.16
CA LEU A 210 18.54 -1.65 4.49
C LEU A 210 18.80 -1.88 2.99
N GLY A 211 18.49 -0.88 2.17
CA GLY A 211 18.60 -0.94 0.73
C GLY A 211 17.25 -1.06 0.03
N GLU A 212 17.25 -1.62 -1.16
CA GLU A 212 16.04 -1.84 -1.96
C GLU A 212 15.37 -3.15 -1.52
N VAL A 213 14.07 -3.06 -1.26
CA VAL A 213 13.19 -4.20 -0.93
C VAL A 213 12.05 -4.24 -1.93
N THR A 214 11.81 -5.42 -2.50
CA THR A 214 10.68 -5.68 -3.39
C THR A 214 9.51 -6.24 -2.60
N VAL A 215 8.32 -5.67 -2.77
CA VAL A 215 7.07 -6.14 -2.17
C VAL A 215 6.05 -6.37 -3.28
N LYS A 216 5.61 -7.62 -3.43
CA LYS A 216 4.57 -8.03 -4.39
C LYS A 216 3.31 -8.45 -3.64
N LEU A 217 2.16 -8.02 -4.13
CA LEU A 217 0.83 -8.44 -3.67
C LEU A 217 0.10 -9.16 -4.79
N GLU A 218 -0.56 -10.25 -4.44
CA GLU A 218 -1.36 -11.07 -5.35
C GLU A 218 -2.69 -11.40 -4.68
N LEU A 219 -3.79 -11.07 -5.34
CA LEU A 219 -5.10 -11.59 -4.97
C LEU A 219 -5.22 -13.00 -5.53
N ILE A 220 -5.40 -13.97 -4.66
CA ILE A 220 -5.46 -15.40 -4.98
C ILE A 220 -6.78 -16.01 -4.48
N ASN A 221 -7.26 -17.03 -5.18
CA ASN A 221 -8.44 -17.79 -4.77
C ASN A 221 -8.12 -18.77 -3.61
N SER A 222 -9.12 -19.50 -3.15
CA SER A 222 -8.99 -20.51 -2.08
C SER A 222 -7.99 -21.63 -2.40
N ASN A 223 -7.72 -21.90 -3.70
CA ASN A 223 -6.75 -22.89 -4.15
C ASN A 223 -5.32 -22.35 -4.24
N GLY A 224 -5.11 -21.04 -4.01
CA GLY A 224 -3.82 -20.36 -4.14
C GLY A 224 -3.49 -19.93 -5.57
N GLU A 225 -4.45 -19.98 -6.50
CA GLU A 225 -4.30 -19.57 -7.89
C GLU A 225 -4.56 -18.05 -8.01
N LEU A 226 -3.81 -17.39 -8.90
CA LEU A 226 -3.98 -15.97 -9.17
C LEU A 226 -5.38 -15.68 -9.72
N ILE A 227 -6.08 -14.70 -9.17
CA ILE A 227 -7.35 -14.22 -9.72
C ILE A 227 -7.04 -13.32 -10.91
N ASP A 228 -7.64 -13.65 -12.06
CA ASP A 228 -7.52 -12.87 -13.29
C ASP A 228 -8.36 -11.59 -13.18
N THR A 229 -7.72 -10.51 -12.77
CA THR A 229 -8.34 -9.19 -12.61
C THR A 229 -7.31 -8.09 -12.91
N PRO A 230 -7.76 -6.88 -13.33
CA PRO A 230 -6.83 -5.81 -13.69
C PRO A 230 -5.81 -5.50 -12.60
N PHE A 231 -4.55 -5.32 -13.01
CA PHE A 231 -3.43 -4.97 -12.12
C PHE A 231 -3.10 -6.00 -11.03
N ASN A 232 -3.50 -7.24 -11.18
CA ASN A 232 -3.13 -8.36 -10.32
C ASN A 232 -2.22 -9.34 -11.09
N PRO A 233 -0.99 -9.60 -10.66
CA PRO A 233 -0.34 -9.10 -9.44
C PRO A 233 0.16 -7.65 -9.54
N VAL A 234 0.51 -7.06 -8.39
CA VAL A 234 1.15 -5.75 -8.31
C VAL A 234 2.44 -5.83 -7.50
N GLU A 235 3.52 -5.24 -8.02
CA GLU A 235 4.83 -5.22 -7.38
C GLU A 235 5.35 -3.79 -7.23
N ARG A 236 6.04 -3.52 -6.12
CA ARG A 236 6.71 -2.25 -5.87
C ARG A 236 8.04 -2.44 -5.18
N LYS A 237 8.96 -1.53 -5.48
CA LYS A 237 10.23 -1.39 -4.79
C LYS A 237 10.14 -0.24 -3.80
N VAL A 238 10.66 -0.47 -2.61
CA VAL A 238 10.81 0.53 -1.55
C VAL A 238 12.27 0.56 -1.12
N THR A 239 12.74 1.71 -0.64
CA THR A 239 14.13 1.89 -0.21
C THR A 239 14.19 2.23 1.26
N LEU A 240 15.02 1.51 2.03
CA LEU A 240 15.28 1.74 3.44
C LEU A 240 16.71 2.29 3.61
N GLN A 241 16.87 3.49 4.25
CA GLN A 241 18.18 4.15 4.40
C GLN A 241 18.31 4.98 5.68
#